data_d60075643bc9b5a1c6fb5791565fad3b
#
_entry.id   d60075643bc9b5a1c6fb5791565fad3b
#
_cell.length_a   1.000
_cell.length_b   1.000
_cell.length_c   1.000
_cell.angle_alpha   90.00
_cell.angle_beta   90.00
_cell.angle_gamma   90.00
#
_symmetry.space_group_name_H-M   'P 1'
#
loop_
_entity.id
_entity.type
_entity.pdbx_description
1 polymer ?
#
loop_
_entity_poly.entity_id
_entity_poly.type
_entity_poly.pdbx_seq_one_letter_code
_entity_poly.pdbx_strand_id
1 'polypeptide(L)'
;MNRVFRPLPLALSLVLAACATAPAPKAPPPRAEAPAPMLPDAVASAPASPLPPASTTVWERLRGSFEMADCNADPAIDTWARRYTRSPKGFEAQMRRILPRLVYVQESAARHGVPGEFTLLPWVESHFKPVPPRKNRAAGMWQIMPGTARHMGLSVRRDYDGRLDLTTSTDKVMALLKHYHDYFQDWRLADYAYNAGRYGVDRLVNREGAPPAEPAVPTLPVRAGTRAHLVKLMAIACVVREPERFHVKLPTLDADQQLVTVELTRRLSLDDAAQQAGMPRAALADLNAGYRNGVIDTRHGGQLLLPRRHAEQLRTALLAQAVGGPSDRVASVSAKPGLPDLGEEDVPATRQAEHIPAAPGVDSPEVHVVKRGDTLFDIAHHYGVRVTELRQWNHLRGNTIRIGQKLKVGAQD
;
A
#
# COMPACT_ATOMS: atom_id res chain seq x y z
N MET A 1 46.76 40.34 47.60
CA MET A 1 47.62 39.96 48.79
C MET A 1 47.50 38.48 48.99
N ASN A 2 48.68 37.84 48.99
CA ASN A 2 49.08 36.52 49.56
C ASN A 2 48.23 35.27 49.20
N ARG A 3 48.73 34.45 48.25
CA ARG A 3 49.66 33.31 48.40
C ARG A 3 49.23 32.32 49.52
N VAL A 4 49.07 31.04 49.14
CA VAL A 4 49.95 29.94 49.58
C VAL A 4 49.72 28.69 48.70
N PHE A 5 50.80 28.27 48.03
CA PHE A 5 51.03 26.95 47.42
C PHE A 5 51.34 25.91 48.50
N ARG A 6 50.87 24.69 48.35
CA ARG A 6 51.47 23.52 49.06
C ARG A 6 51.55 22.31 48.12
N PRO A 7 52.64 21.56 48.12
CA PRO A 7 52.98 20.56 47.13
C PRO A 7 52.53 19.14 47.50
N LEU A 8 52.34 18.32 46.44
CA LEU A 8 52.15 16.87 46.50
C LEU A 8 53.42 16.13 46.91
N PRO A 9 53.32 14.96 47.58
CA PRO A 9 54.39 13.95 47.60
C PRO A 9 54.15 12.87 46.53
N LEU A 10 55.19 12.62 45.74
CA LEU A 10 55.38 11.48 44.85
C LEU A 10 55.49 10.20 45.68
N ALA A 11 54.67 9.20 45.48
CA ALA A 11 54.89 7.84 45.93
C ALA A 11 55.26 6.97 44.70
N LEU A 12 56.52 6.54 44.75
CA LEU A 12 57.13 5.65 43.74
C LEU A 12 56.82 4.20 44.19
N SER A 13 55.93 3.51 43.43
CA SER A 13 55.69 2.08 43.64
C SER A 13 56.40 1.26 42.57
N LEU A 14 57.38 0.48 42.97
CA LEU A 14 58.04 -0.55 42.18
C LEU A 14 57.03 -1.66 41.86
N VAL A 15 56.88 -1.95 40.59
CA VAL A 15 56.14 -3.15 40.09
C VAL A 15 57.19 -4.16 39.60
N LEU A 16 57.30 -5.27 40.31
CA LEU A 16 58.05 -6.45 39.89
C LEU A 16 57.36 -7.11 38.69
N ALA A 17 58.08 -7.26 37.61
CA ALA A 17 57.66 -8.04 36.46
C ALA A 17 57.80 -9.55 36.74
N ALA A 18 56.69 -10.24 36.84
CA ALA A 18 56.65 -11.70 36.81
C ALA A 18 56.36 -12.16 35.37
N CYS A 19 57.32 -12.83 34.76
CA CYS A 19 57.13 -13.53 33.47
C CYS A 19 56.21 -14.71 33.68
N ALA A 20 54.97 -14.62 33.19
CA ALA A 20 54.07 -15.77 33.04
C ALA A 20 54.05 -16.16 31.56
N THR A 21 54.54 -17.38 31.30
CA THR A 21 54.46 -18.05 29.99
C THR A 21 53.03 -18.32 29.62
N ALA A 22 52.58 -17.76 28.51
CA ALA A 22 51.25 -18.01 27.96
C ALA A 22 51.13 -19.44 27.40
N PRO A 23 50.03 -20.17 27.67
CA PRO A 23 49.79 -21.48 27.04
C PRO A 23 49.43 -21.31 25.56
N ALA A 24 49.88 -22.27 24.74
CA ALA A 24 49.66 -22.32 23.29
C ALA A 24 48.16 -22.36 22.96
N PRO A 25 47.75 -21.72 21.83
CA PRO A 25 46.35 -21.69 21.42
C PRO A 25 45.89 -23.11 21.03
N LYS A 26 44.75 -23.53 21.62
CA LYS A 26 44.04 -24.76 21.22
C LYS A 26 43.53 -24.63 19.79
N ALA A 27 43.75 -25.66 18.97
CA ALA A 27 43.23 -25.77 17.64
C ALA A 27 41.68 -25.61 17.63
N PRO A 28 41.12 -24.94 16.64
CA PRO A 28 39.68 -24.81 16.53
C PRO A 28 39.02 -26.18 16.24
N PRO A 29 37.80 -26.41 16.75
CA PRO A 29 37.06 -27.64 16.43
C PRO A 29 36.74 -27.74 14.95
N PRO A 30 36.56 -28.93 14.40
CA PRO A 30 36.21 -29.07 13.00
C PRO A 30 34.89 -28.35 12.68
N ARG A 31 34.97 -27.54 11.62
CA ARG A 31 33.83 -26.79 11.08
C ARG A 31 32.76 -27.77 10.65
N ALA A 32 31.62 -27.78 11.34
CA ALA A 32 30.45 -28.51 10.87
C ALA A 32 30.06 -27.97 9.47
N GLU A 33 29.98 -28.88 8.49
CA GLU A 33 29.44 -28.56 7.18
C GLU A 33 28.05 -27.95 7.33
N ALA A 34 27.89 -26.72 6.85
CA ALA A 34 26.59 -26.07 6.78
C ALA A 34 25.70 -26.91 5.84
N PRO A 35 24.46 -27.21 6.24
CA PRO A 35 23.53 -27.86 5.32
C PRO A 35 23.29 -26.95 4.11
N ALA A 36 23.22 -27.55 2.93
CA ALA A 36 22.93 -26.89 1.67
C ALA A 36 21.66 -26.03 1.81
N PRO A 37 21.59 -24.84 1.16
CA PRO A 37 20.40 -24.01 1.20
C PRO A 37 19.24 -24.81 0.58
N MET A 38 18.30 -25.22 1.41
CA MET A 38 17.00 -25.69 0.96
C MET A 38 16.31 -24.51 0.29
N LEU A 39 15.94 -24.67 -0.97
CA LEU A 39 14.97 -23.80 -1.64
C LEU A 39 13.74 -23.67 -0.70
N PRO A 40 13.18 -22.47 -0.49
CA PRO A 40 11.96 -22.38 0.27
C PRO A 40 10.89 -23.17 -0.45
N ASP A 41 10.46 -24.26 0.17
CA ASP A 41 9.25 -24.95 -0.21
C ASP A 41 8.12 -23.95 -0.30
N ALA A 42 7.26 -24.14 -1.29
CA ALA A 42 6.07 -23.36 -1.56
C ALA A 42 5.49 -22.78 -0.28
N VAL A 43 5.30 -21.47 -0.26
CA VAL A 43 4.66 -20.74 0.83
C VAL A 43 3.42 -21.54 1.25
N ALA A 44 3.56 -22.30 2.32
CA ALA A 44 2.44 -22.94 2.97
C ALA A 44 1.49 -21.80 3.36
N SER A 45 0.33 -21.75 2.72
CA SER A 45 -0.74 -20.84 3.07
C SER A 45 -0.92 -20.93 4.58
N ALA A 46 -0.65 -19.83 5.28
CA ALA A 46 -0.96 -19.74 6.71
C ALA A 46 -2.38 -20.25 6.90
N PRO A 47 -2.66 -21.08 7.93
CA PRO A 47 -4.01 -21.54 8.16
C PRO A 47 -4.91 -20.33 8.25
N ALA A 48 -5.93 -20.28 7.38
CA ALA A 48 -6.95 -19.25 7.39
C ALA A 48 -7.48 -19.17 8.82
N SER A 49 -7.38 -18.00 9.44
CA SER A 49 -8.03 -17.76 10.74
C SER A 49 -9.46 -18.27 10.66
N PRO A 50 -9.98 -18.98 11.67
CA PRO A 50 -11.32 -19.52 11.63
C PRO A 50 -12.29 -18.38 11.30
N LEU A 51 -13.08 -18.55 10.25
CA LEU A 51 -14.15 -17.64 9.88
C LEU A 51 -15.01 -17.44 11.13
N PRO A 52 -15.34 -16.20 11.51
CA PRO A 52 -16.25 -15.95 12.62
C PRO A 52 -17.58 -16.67 12.37
N PRO A 53 -18.31 -17.07 13.41
CA PRO A 53 -19.53 -17.85 13.29
C PRO A 53 -20.49 -17.20 12.29
N ALA A 54 -21.15 -18.00 11.48
CA ALA A 54 -21.99 -17.62 10.33
C ALA A 54 -23.11 -16.60 10.60
N SER A 55 -23.32 -16.21 11.86
CA SER A 55 -24.34 -15.26 12.33
C SER A 55 -23.87 -13.81 12.50
N THR A 56 -22.56 -13.51 12.39
CA THR A 56 -22.03 -12.15 12.64
C THR A 56 -22.20 -11.26 11.41
N THR A 57 -22.94 -10.18 11.54
CA THR A 57 -23.13 -9.20 10.45
C THR A 57 -21.80 -8.53 10.07
N VAL A 58 -21.71 -8.00 8.85
CA VAL A 58 -20.54 -7.21 8.41
C VAL A 58 -20.25 -6.05 9.36
N TRP A 59 -21.28 -5.44 9.91
CA TRP A 59 -21.16 -4.29 10.81
C TRP A 59 -20.66 -4.68 12.20
N GLU A 60 -21.06 -5.84 12.73
CA GLU A 60 -20.53 -6.37 13.98
C GLU A 60 -19.06 -6.73 13.86
N ARG A 61 -18.66 -7.39 12.77
CA ARG A 61 -17.24 -7.65 12.50
C ARG A 61 -16.43 -6.37 12.40
N LEU A 62 -17.00 -5.34 11.72
CA LEU A 62 -16.31 -4.05 11.56
C LEU A 62 -16.15 -3.35 12.91
N ARG A 63 -17.22 -3.27 13.72
CA ARG A 63 -17.14 -2.68 15.06
C ARG A 63 -16.15 -3.41 15.98
N GLY A 64 -16.13 -4.75 15.91
CA GLY A 64 -15.22 -5.59 16.70
C GLY A 64 -13.75 -5.43 16.33
N SER A 65 -13.44 -4.80 15.17
CA SER A 65 -12.08 -4.53 14.71
C SER A 65 -11.65 -3.04 14.86
N PHE A 66 -12.46 -2.22 15.53
CA PHE A 66 -12.11 -0.82 15.80
C PHE A 66 -11.12 -0.70 16.95
N GLU A 67 -10.03 0.03 16.75
CA GLU A 67 -8.99 0.29 17.75
C GLU A 67 -8.86 1.77 18.14
N MET A 68 -9.34 2.69 17.29
CA MET A 68 -9.18 4.14 17.53
C MET A 68 -10.48 4.86 17.84
N ALA A 69 -11.63 4.28 17.50
CA ALA A 69 -12.91 4.99 17.53
C ALA A 69 -13.36 5.29 18.96
N ASP A 70 -13.18 6.53 19.39
CA ASP A 70 -13.85 7.15 20.52
C ASP A 70 -14.72 8.29 20.02
N CYS A 71 -16.05 8.12 20.15
CA CYS A 71 -17.02 9.07 19.62
C CYS A 71 -17.09 10.37 20.41
N ASN A 72 -16.54 10.42 21.61
CA ASN A 72 -16.58 11.55 22.52
C ASN A 72 -15.20 12.21 22.70
N ALA A 73 -14.16 11.70 22.04
CA ALA A 73 -12.79 12.17 22.21
C ALA A 73 -12.56 13.61 21.73
N ASP A 74 -13.33 14.08 20.76
CA ASP A 74 -13.23 15.43 20.21
C ASP A 74 -14.62 15.87 19.68
N PRO A 75 -15.13 17.06 20.07
CA PRO A 75 -16.43 17.57 19.59
C PRO A 75 -16.53 17.65 18.05
N ALA A 76 -15.41 17.78 17.37
CA ALA A 76 -15.38 17.79 15.91
C ALA A 76 -15.77 16.43 15.29
N ILE A 77 -15.57 15.32 16.01
CA ILE A 77 -15.99 13.98 15.59
C ILE A 77 -17.53 13.94 15.49
N ASP A 78 -18.24 14.33 16.55
CA ASP A 78 -19.71 14.38 16.55
C ASP A 78 -20.25 15.36 15.49
N THR A 79 -19.62 16.52 15.34
CA THR A 79 -19.96 17.50 14.31
C THR A 79 -19.88 16.90 12.89
N TRP A 80 -18.81 16.16 12.58
CA TRP A 80 -18.65 15.52 11.28
C TRP A 80 -19.59 14.32 11.10
N ALA A 81 -19.82 13.53 12.14
CA ALA A 81 -20.77 12.41 12.12
C ALA A 81 -22.18 12.91 11.79
N ARG A 82 -22.65 13.98 12.46
CA ARG A 82 -23.94 14.63 12.14
C ARG A 82 -23.97 15.24 10.75
N ARG A 83 -22.85 15.77 10.26
CA ARG A 83 -22.76 16.28 8.90
C ARG A 83 -22.92 15.16 7.87
N TYR A 84 -22.31 14.00 8.08
CA TYR A 84 -22.47 12.82 7.20
C TYR A 84 -23.91 12.32 7.19
N THR A 85 -24.57 12.32 8.33
CA THR A 85 -25.93 11.79 8.54
C THR A 85 -27.04 12.84 8.49
N ARG A 86 -26.72 14.07 8.03
CA ARG A 86 -27.74 15.15 7.91
C ARG A 86 -28.96 14.74 7.11
N SER A 87 -28.80 13.83 6.15
CA SER A 87 -29.88 13.15 5.46
C SER A 87 -29.76 11.65 5.71
N PRO A 88 -30.42 11.07 6.73
CA PRO A 88 -30.29 9.67 7.07
C PRO A 88 -30.57 8.73 5.89
N LYS A 89 -31.69 8.94 5.18
CA LYS A 89 -32.02 8.15 3.97
C LYS A 89 -30.97 8.28 2.86
N GLY A 90 -30.40 9.48 2.67
CA GLY A 90 -29.32 9.72 1.71
C GLY A 90 -28.03 8.99 2.10
N PHE A 91 -27.69 9.01 3.38
CA PHE A 91 -26.56 8.26 3.93
C PHE A 91 -26.75 6.75 3.76
N GLU A 92 -27.92 6.21 4.13
CA GLU A 92 -28.26 4.79 3.99
C GLU A 92 -28.19 4.32 2.53
N ALA A 93 -28.72 5.13 1.60
CA ALA A 93 -28.63 4.85 0.17
C ALA A 93 -27.18 4.83 -0.34
N GLN A 94 -26.34 5.75 0.16
CA GLN A 94 -24.93 5.78 -0.18
C GLN A 94 -24.20 4.57 0.43
N MET A 95 -24.45 4.22 1.67
CA MET A 95 -23.90 3.03 2.32
C MET A 95 -24.26 1.75 1.57
N ARG A 96 -25.51 1.59 1.16
CA ARG A 96 -25.97 0.43 0.35
C ARG A 96 -25.16 0.32 -0.95
N ARG A 97 -24.89 1.43 -1.61
CA ARG A 97 -24.13 1.45 -2.87
C ARG A 97 -22.68 1.05 -2.70
N ILE A 98 -22.06 1.44 -1.58
CA ILE A 98 -20.63 1.17 -1.35
C ILE A 98 -20.37 -0.14 -0.62
N LEU A 99 -21.40 -0.75 -0.03
CA LEU A 99 -21.28 -1.89 0.85
C LEU A 99 -20.51 -3.07 0.27
N PRO A 100 -20.67 -3.46 -1.02
CA PRO A 100 -19.85 -4.51 -1.61
C PRO A 100 -18.34 -4.19 -1.59
N ARG A 101 -17.97 -2.94 -1.89
CA ARG A 101 -16.57 -2.49 -1.82
C ARG A 101 -16.06 -2.43 -0.38
N LEU A 102 -16.88 -1.95 0.54
CA LEU A 102 -16.54 -1.88 1.96
C LEU A 102 -16.24 -3.25 2.54
N VAL A 103 -17.06 -4.27 2.22
CA VAL A 103 -16.83 -5.66 2.66
C VAL A 103 -15.51 -6.19 2.10
N TYR A 104 -15.24 -5.96 0.81
CA TYR A 104 -13.98 -6.35 0.20
C TYR A 104 -12.75 -5.72 0.90
N VAL A 105 -12.85 -4.41 1.21
CA VAL A 105 -11.80 -3.69 1.94
C VAL A 105 -11.64 -4.22 3.36
N GLN A 106 -12.74 -4.52 4.06
CA GLN A 106 -12.73 -5.10 5.40
C GLN A 106 -11.99 -6.44 5.45
N GLU A 107 -12.24 -7.30 4.47
CA GLU A 107 -11.54 -8.60 4.38
C GLU A 107 -10.02 -8.40 4.13
N SER A 108 -9.65 -7.42 3.32
CA SER A 108 -8.24 -7.08 3.11
C SER A 108 -7.60 -6.48 4.37
N ALA A 109 -8.29 -5.57 5.07
CA ALA A 109 -7.82 -4.99 6.32
C ALA A 109 -7.55 -6.07 7.37
N ALA A 110 -8.48 -7.02 7.52
CA ALA A 110 -8.34 -8.15 8.45
C ALA A 110 -7.11 -9.01 8.12
N ARG A 111 -6.86 -9.32 6.85
CA ARG A 111 -5.67 -10.09 6.43
C ARG A 111 -4.35 -9.38 6.74
N HIS A 112 -4.33 -8.05 6.74
CA HIS A 112 -3.14 -7.25 7.01
C HIS A 112 -3.00 -6.82 8.48
N GLY A 113 -3.95 -7.18 9.35
CA GLY A 113 -3.96 -6.71 10.73
C GLY A 113 -4.12 -5.19 10.85
N VAL A 114 -4.95 -4.60 9.99
CA VAL A 114 -5.26 -3.17 9.97
C VAL A 114 -6.64 -2.98 10.62
N PRO A 115 -6.80 -2.02 11.56
CA PRO A 115 -8.06 -1.74 12.24
C PRO A 115 -9.20 -1.39 11.30
N GLY A 116 -10.41 -1.70 11.76
CA GLY A 116 -11.64 -1.52 11.00
C GLY A 116 -11.92 -0.09 10.56
N GLU A 117 -11.45 0.91 11.29
CA GLU A 117 -11.61 2.31 10.91
C GLU A 117 -11.04 2.58 9.51
N PHE A 118 -9.88 1.99 9.18
CA PHE A 118 -9.27 2.17 7.87
C PHE A 118 -10.07 1.52 6.73
N THR A 119 -10.98 0.61 7.02
CA THR A 119 -11.98 0.13 6.04
C THR A 119 -12.88 1.27 5.54
N LEU A 120 -13.06 2.29 6.38
CA LEU A 120 -13.87 3.47 6.09
C LEU A 120 -13.05 4.63 5.49
N LEU A 121 -11.73 4.50 5.38
CA LEU A 121 -10.87 5.53 4.82
C LEU A 121 -11.27 5.95 3.39
N PRO A 122 -11.68 5.05 2.48
CA PRO A 122 -12.18 5.45 1.16
C PRO A 122 -13.43 6.33 1.20
N TRP A 123 -14.20 6.31 2.30
CA TRP A 123 -15.29 7.28 2.48
C TRP A 123 -14.77 8.70 2.58
N VAL A 124 -13.71 8.89 3.35
CA VAL A 124 -13.07 10.21 3.54
C VAL A 124 -12.40 10.70 2.26
N GLU A 125 -11.75 9.79 1.53
CA GLU A 125 -10.95 10.10 0.35
C GLU A 125 -11.79 10.37 -0.91
N SER A 126 -12.76 9.53 -1.20
CA SER A 126 -13.47 9.57 -2.49
C SER A 126 -14.94 9.16 -2.44
N HIS A 127 -15.48 8.84 -1.26
CA HIS A 127 -16.76 8.14 -1.13
C HIS A 127 -16.79 6.82 -1.91
N PHE A 128 -15.68 6.05 -1.87
CA PHE A 128 -15.49 4.77 -2.57
C PHE A 128 -15.56 4.86 -4.11
N LYS A 129 -15.35 6.04 -4.69
CA LYS A 129 -15.39 6.22 -6.15
C LYS A 129 -14.00 6.01 -6.77
N PRO A 130 -13.89 5.36 -7.93
CA PRO A 130 -12.64 5.27 -8.67
C PRO A 130 -12.35 6.61 -9.38
N VAL A 131 -11.91 7.63 -8.62
CA VAL A 131 -11.64 8.98 -9.16
C VAL A 131 -10.59 8.91 -10.26
N PRO A 132 -10.90 9.41 -11.50
CA PRO A 132 -9.99 9.28 -12.62
C PRO A 132 -8.70 10.06 -12.43
N PRO A 133 -7.57 9.60 -13.01
CA PRO A 133 -6.28 10.23 -12.84
C PRO A 133 -6.21 11.57 -13.58
N ARG A 134 -5.60 12.56 -12.93
CA ARG A 134 -5.19 13.84 -13.52
C ARG A 134 -3.70 14.01 -13.34
N LYS A 135 -3.07 14.85 -14.18
CA LYS A 135 -1.62 15.10 -14.11
C LYS A 135 -1.20 15.55 -12.70
N ASN A 136 -0.26 14.83 -12.11
CA ASN A 136 0.26 15.08 -10.76
C ASN A 136 -0.80 15.18 -9.64
N ARG A 137 -1.93 14.49 -9.79
CA ARG A 137 -3.00 14.44 -8.80
C ARG A 137 -3.22 13.02 -8.31
N ALA A 138 -3.77 12.93 -7.12
CA ALA A 138 -4.26 11.68 -6.55
C ALA A 138 -5.34 11.05 -7.45
N ALA A 139 -5.45 9.73 -7.41
CA ALA A 139 -6.42 8.99 -8.21
C ALA A 139 -6.90 7.73 -7.47
N GLY A 140 -8.00 7.17 -7.97
CA GLY A 140 -8.61 5.96 -7.44
C GLY A 140 -9.42 6.18 -6.18
N MET A 141 -9.91 5.08 -5.64
CA MET A 141 -10.73 5.07 -4.43
C MET A 141 -9.94 5.59 -3.21
N TRP A 142 -8.67 5.28 -3.16
CA TRP A 142 -7.72 5.59 -2.10
C TRP A 142 -7.00 6.93 -2.26
N GLN A 143 -7.26 7.69 -3.31
CA GLN A 143 -6.61 8.98 -3.62
C GLN A 143 -5.07 8.91 -3.55
N ILE A 144 -4.50 7.88 -4.19
CA ILE A 144 -3.06 7.62 -4.21
C ILE A 144 -2.35 8.62 -5.13
N MET A 145 -1.36 9.35 -4.60
CA MET A 145 -0.50 10.24 -5.38
C MET A 145 0.43 9.44 -6.31
N PRO A 146 0.82 9.99 -7.48
CA PRO A 146 1.71 9.27 -8.40
C PRO A 146 3.06 8.84 -7.80
N GLY A 147 3.62 9.62 -6.90
CA GLY A 147 4.86 9.28 -6.17
C GLY A 147 4.64 8.09 -5.26
N THR A 148 3.57 8.13 -4.47
CA THR A 148 3.17 7.04 -3.57
C THR A 148 2.88 5.75 -4.35
N ALA A 149 2.19 5.85 -5.50
CA ALA A 149 1.92 4.69 -6.36
C ALA A 149 3.20 3.98 -6.80
N ARG A 150 4.21 4.74 -7.26
CA ARG A 150 5.52 4.17 -7.63
C ARG A 150 6.20 3.51 -6.44
N HIS A 151 6.17 4.17 -5.28
CA HIS A 151 6.74 3.63 -4.04
C HIS A 151 6.09 2.30 -3.62
N MET A 152 4.78 2.18 -3.77
CA MET A 152 4.02 0.96 -3.47
C MET A 152 4.16 -0.12 -4.56
N GLY A 153 4.89 0.15 -5.63
CA GLY A 153 5.03 -0.76 -6.78
C GLY A 153 3.76 -0.88 -7.63
N LEU A 154 2.85 0.10 -7.54
CA LEU A 154 1.67 0.13 -8.39
C LEU A 154 2.04 0.53 -9.82
N SER A 155 1.66 -0.29 -10.79
CA SER A 155 1.82 0.02 -12.21
C SER A 155 0.90 1.16 -12.61
N VAL A 156 1.46 2.22 -13.20
CA VAL A 156 0.71 3.37 -13.74
C VAL A 156 1.13 3.57 -15.20
N ARG A 157 0.32 3.06 -16.12
CA ARG A 157 0.58 3.04 -17.55
C ARG A 157 -0.60 3.64 -18.31
N ARG A 158 -0.47 3.75 -19.63
CA ARG A 158 -1.55 4.30 -20.49
C ARG A 158 -2.78 3.38 -20.53
N ASP A 159 -2.55 2.09 -20.56
CA ASP A 159 -3.56 1.02 -20.66
C ASP A 159 -4.06 0.54 -19.29
N TYR A 160 -3.25 0.70 -18.22
CA TYR A 160 -3.59 0.26 -16.89
C TYR A 160 -3.08 1.23 -15.82
N ASP A 161 -3.94 1.54 -14.84
CA ASP A 161 -3.58 2.35 -13.69
C ASP A 161 -3.96 1.62 -12.39
N GLY A 162 -2.97 1.05 -11.72
CA GLY A 162 -3.16 0.28 -10.48
C GLY A 162 -3.75 1.07 -9.33
N ARG A 163 -3.75 2.42 -9.38
CA ARG A 163 -4.42 3.26 -8.39
C ARG A 163 -5.94 3.20 -8.49
N LEU A 164 -6.44 2.85 -9.68
CA LEU A 164 -7.88 2.68 -9.99
C LEU A 164 -8.33 1.23 -9.80
N ASP A 165 -7.38 0.29 -9.78
CA ASP A 165 -7.66 -1.11 -9.54
C ASP A 165 -7.98 -1.34 -8.08
N LEU A 166 -9.21 -1.78 -7.80
CA LEU A 166 -9.71 -1.90 -6.44
C LEU A 166 -8.94 -2.97 -5.66
N THR A 167 -8.63 -4.10 -6.27
CA THR A 167 -7.96 -5.23 -5.62
C THR A 167 -6.51 -4.87 -5.29
N THR A 168 -5.75 -4.50 -6.29
CA THR A 168 -4.32 -4.19 -6.16
C THR A 168 -4.08 -2.97 -5.28
N SER A 169 -4.86 -1.89 -5.46
CA SER A 169 -4.69 -0.68 -4.65
C SER A 169 -5.06 -0.90 -3.19
N THR A 170 -6.10 -1.69 -2.90
CA THR A 170 -6.51 -2.00 -1.53
C THR A 170 -5.43 -2.80 -0.80
N ASP A 171 -4.92 -3.86 -1.41
CA ASP A 171 -3.86 -4.67 -0.82
C ASP A 171 -2.61 -3.83 -0.49
N LYS A 172 -2.17 -3.01 -1.45
CA LYS A 172 -1.02 -2.13 -1.27
C LYS A 172 -1.23 -1.04 -0.22
N VAL A 173 -2.45 -0.48 -0.12
CA VAL A 173 -2.77 0.53 0.91
C VAL A 173 -2.80 -0.12 2.29
N MET A 174 -3.38 -1.31 2.45
CA MET A 174 -3.36 -2.01 3.75
C MET A 174 -1.93 -2.31 4.19
N ALA A 175 -1.09 -2.81 3.29
CA ALA A 175 0.34 -3.02 3.58
C ALA A 175 1.06 -1.70 3.95
N LEU A 176 0.75 -0.58 3.29
CA LEU A 176 1.32 0.72 3.60
C LEU A 176 0.89 1.24 4.98
N LEU A 177 -0.39 1.12 5.33
CA LEU A 177 -0.91 1.52 6.64
C LEU A 177 -0.29 0.69 7.77
N LYS A 178 -0.19 -0.64 7.56
CA LYS A 178 0.49 -1.53 8.50
C LYS A 178 1.97 -1.14 8.67
N HIS A 179 2.68 -0.85 7.57
CA HIS A 179 4.06 -0.36 7.61
C HIS A 179 4.19 0.97 8.39
N TYR A 180 3.25 1.89 8.24
CA TYR A 180 3.25 3.14 9.00
C TYR A 180 2.99 2.90 10.48
N HIS A 181 2.05 2.02 10.81
CA HIS A 181 1.81 1.61 12.18
C HIS A 181 3.05 0.94 12.80
N ASP A 182 3.69 0.01 12.10
CA ASP A 182 4.90 -0.67 12.61
C ASP A 182 6.04 0.29 12.87
N TYR A 183 6.11 1.39 12.12
CA TYR A 183 7.10 2.44 12.30
C TYR A 183 6.79 3.36 13.47
N PHE A 184 5.53 3.82 13.61
CA PHE A 184 5.13 4.80 14.62
C PHE A 184 4.57 4.17 15.89
N GLN A 185 4.17 2.90 15.85
CA GLN A 185 3.45 2.17 16.91
C GLN A 185 2.15 2.87 17.32
N ASP A 186 1.52 3.59 16.38
CA ASP A 186 0.31 4.38 16.62
C ASP A 186 -0.50 4.51 15.31
N TRP A 187 -1.74 4.01 15.32
CA TRP A 187 -2.63 4.07 14.16
C TRP A 187 -3.06 5.50 13.80
N ARG A 188 -3.13 6.40 14.78
CA ARG A 188 -3.46 7.82 14.56
C ARG A 188 -2.33 8.51 13.79
N LEU A 189 -1.09 8.15 14.08
CA LEU A 189 0.08 8.61 13.33
C LEU A 189 0.18 7.95 11.95
N ALA A 190 -0.30 6.71 11.80
CA ALA A 190 -0.41 6.06 10.49
C ALA A 190 -1.41 6.79 9.59
N ASP A 191 -2.56 7.26 10.10
CA ASP A 191 -3.50 8.12 9.37
C ASP A 191 -2.87 9.45 8.98
N TYR A 192 -2.19 10.11 9.91
CA TYR A 192 -1.47 11.36 9.60
C TYR A 192 -0.39 11.16 8.53
N ALA A 193 0.34 10.04 8.58
CA ALA A 193 1.37 9.70 7.60
C ALA A 193 0.77 9.38 6.23
N TYR A 194 -0.39 8.76 6.18
CA TYR A 194 -1.13 8.53 4.94
C TYR A 194 -1.53 9.85 4.27
N ASN A 195 -2.09 10.78 5.03
CA ASN A 195 -2.57 12.06 4.52
C ASN A 195 -1.45 13.07 4.23
N ALA A 196 -0.48 13.23 5.14
CA ALA A 196 0.54 14.28 5.06
C ALA A 196 1.91 13.80 4.57
N GLY A 197 2.07 12.50 4.42
CA GLY A 197 3.34 11.85 4.11
C GLY A 197 4.18 11.57 5.36
N ARG A 198 4.73 10.36 5.45
CA ARG A 198 5.45 9.81 6.60
C ARG A 198 6.54 10.75 7.14
N TYR A 199 7.35 11.36 6.26
CA TYR A 199 8.45 12.25 6.70
C TYR A 199 8.01 13.50 7.43
N GLY A 200 6.86 14.05 7.03
CA GLY A 200 6.31 15.22 7.72
C GLY A 200 5.98 14.85 9.16
N VAL A 201 5.33 13.71 9.35
CA VAL A 201 4.95 13.18 10.67
C VAL A 201 6.18 12.75 11.47
N ASP A 202 7.12 12.04 10.85
CA ASP A 202 8.36 11.61 11.47
C ASP A 202 9.17 12.79 12.06
N ARG A 203 9.32 13.87 11.29
CA ARG A 203 9.98 15.08 11.79
C ARG A 203 9.24 15.74 12.97
N LEU A 204 7.91 15.67 12.96
CA LEU A 204 7.12 16.20 14.07
C LEU A 204 7.31 15.36 15.33
N VAL A 205 7.19 14.03 15.20
CA VAL A 205 7.38 13.09 16.33
C VAL A 205 8.81 13.20 16.90
N ASN A 206 9.82 13.32 16.04
CA ASN A 206 11.21 13.50 16.48
C ASN A 206 11.45 14.84 17.22
N ARG A 207 10.66 15.86 16.96
CA ARG A 207 10.78 17.19 17.60
C ARG A 207 9.93 17.33 18.84
N GLU A 208 8.68 16.87 18.79
CA GLU A 208 7.66 17.06 19.84
C GLU A 208 7.55 15.83 20.78
N GLY A 209 8.11 14.70 20.39
CA GLY A 209 7.87 13.40 21.02
C GLY A 209 6.65 12.68 20.44
N ALA A 210 6.54 11.37 20.74
CA ALA A 210 5.35 10.60 20.41
C ALA A 210 4.17 11.10 21.23
N PRO A 211 2.97 11.25 20.64
CA PRO A 211 1.81 11.70 21.38
C PRO A 211 1.38 10.64 22.42
N PRO A 212 0.85 11.04 23.56
CA PRO A 212 0.25 10.11 24.51
C PRO A 212 -0.97 9.41 23.90
N ALA A 213 -1.39 8.29 24.48
CA ALA A 213 -2.56 7.54 24.01
C ALA A 213 -3.84 8.43 23.97
N GLU A 214 -3.96 9.29 24.96
CA GLU A 214 -5.07 10.28 25.03
C GLU A 214 -4.53 11.72 24.82
N PRO A 215 -5.30 12.56 24.14
CA PRO A 215 -6.61 12.32 23.54
C PRO A 215 -6.53 11.51 22.24
N ALA A 216 -7.63 10.84 21.86
CA ALA A 216 -7.70 10.02 20.65
C ALA A 216 -7.42 10.81 19.35
N VAL A 217 -7.59 12.12 19.33
CA VAL A 217 -7.08 13.01 18.29
C VAL A 217 -5.84 13.74 18.82
N PRO A 218 -4.62 13.32 18.42
CA PRO A 218 -3.39 13.86 18.98
C PRO A 218 -3.25 15.39 18.85
N THR A 219 -2.65 16.02 19.85
CA THR A 219 -2.41 17.47 19.86
C THR A 219 -1.18 17.91 19.06
N LEU A 220 -0.54 16.99 18.33
CA LEU A 220 0.61 17.30 17.47
C LEU A 220 0.31 18.46 16.52
N PRO A 221 1.28 19.36 16.25
CA PRO A 221 1.10 20.53 15.38
C PRO A 221 1.14 20.15 13.90
N VAL A 222 0.24 19.25 13.50
CA VAL A 222 -0.01 18.91 12.10
C VAL A 222 -0.86 20.00 11.42
N ARG A 223 -0.86 19.99 10.08
CA ARG A 223 -1.75 20.89 9.32
C ARG A 223 -3.22 20.61 9.68
N ALA A 224 -4.04 21.67 9.70
CA ALA A 224 -5.47 21.54 9.99
C ALA A 224 -6.18 20.49 9.11
N GLY A 225 -5.81 20.39 7.83
CA GLY A 225 -6.32 19.36 6.91
C GLY A 225 -5.99 17.94 7.35
N THR A 226 -4.79 17.70 7.85
CA THR A 226 -4.34 16.39 8.34
C THR A 226 -5.05 16.00 9.63
N ARG A 227 -5.20 16.95 10.58
CA ARG A 227 -6.01 16.73 11.77
C ARG A 227 -7.47 16.43 11.40
N ALA A 228 -8.05 17.21 10.48
CA ALA A 228 -9.42 17.00 10.03
C ALA A 228 -9.62 15.67 9.28
N HIS A 229 -8.58 15.10 8.69
CA HIS A 229 -8.62 13.80 8.03
C HIS A 229 -8.90 12.69 9.06
N LEU A 230 -8.12 12.60 10.12
CA LEU A 230 -8.34 11.64 11.22
C LEU A 230 -9.73 11.86 11.87
N VAL A 231 -10.09 13.12 12.19
CA VAL A 231 -11.42 13.44 12.75
C VAL A 231 -12.55 12.93 11.87
N LYS A 232 -12.43 13.06 10.55
CA LYS A 232 -13.44 12.56 9.59
C LYS A 232 -13.49 11.04 9.56
N LEU A 233 -12.33 10.37 9.65
CA LEU A 233 -12.25 8.93 9.70
C LEU A 233 -12.92 8.41 10.99
N MET A 234 -12.59 9.01 12.13
CA MET A 234 -13.24 8.66 13.41
C MET A 234 -14.75 8.96 13.38
N ALA A 235 -15.16 10.05 12.75
CA ALA A 235 -16.57 10.42 12.65
C ALA A 235 -17.40 9.38 11.87
N ILE A 236 -16.91 8.88 10.73
CA ILE A 236 -17.65 7.84 10.01
C ILE A 236 -17.60 6.49 10.76
N ALA A 237 -16.51 6.19 11.47
CA ALA A 237 -16.43 5.03 12.36
C ALA A 237 -17.45 5.13 13.49
N CYS A 238 -17.66 6.32 14.07
CA CYS A 238 -18.68 6.56 15.07
C CYS A 238 -20.10 6.37 14.55
N VAL A 239 -20.40 6.80 13.33
CA VAL A 239 -21.72 6.51 12.73
C VAL A 239 -21.95 5.00 12.60
N VAL A 240 -20.92 4.23 12.27
CA VAL A 240 -20.98 2.76 12.21
C VAL A 240 -21.09 2.15 13.60
N ARG A 241 -20.40 2.69 14.61
CA ARG A 241 -20.40 2.20 15.98
C ARG A 241 -21.76 2.43 16.65
N GLU A 242 -22.32 3.61 16.50
CA GLU A 242 -23.53 4.09 17.19
C GLU A 242 -24.59 4.59 16.17
N PRO A 243 -25.08 3.76 15.25
CA PRO A 243 -25.96 4.21 14.16
C PRO A 243 -27.28 4.83 14.68
N GLU A 244 -27.78 4.35 15.80
CA GLU A 244 -29.00 4.88 16.42
C GLU A 244 -28.85 6.31 16.90
N ARG A 245 -27.68 6.67 17.45
CA ARG A 245 -27.33 8.06 17.84
C ARG A 245 -27.47 9.04 16.68
N PHE A 246 -27.28 8.56 15.48
CA PHE A 246 -27.33 9.35 14.24
C PHE A 246 -28.57 9.08 13.39
N HIS A 247 -29.56 8.34 13.95
CA HIS A 247 -30.83 8.00 13.32
C HIS A 247 -30.69 7.34 11.93
N VAL A 248 -29.68 6.48 11.76
CA VAL A 248 -29.44 5.75 10.51
C VAL A 248 -29.54 4.25 10.71
N LYS A 249 -29.97 3.55 9.64
CA LYS A 249 -29.99 2.09 9.57
C LYS A 249 -28.90 1.63 8.60
N LEU A 250 -28.01 0.78 9.11
CA LEU A 250 -26.94 0.23 8.27
C LEU A 250 -27.51 -0.90 7.41
N PRO A 251 -27.25 -0.90 6.08
CA PRO A 251 -27.81 -1.89 5.16
C PRO A 251 -27.14 -3.26 5.33
N THR A 252 -27.82 -4.30 4.88
CA THR A 252 -27.27 -5.66 4.74
C THR A 252 -26.74 -5.89 3.33
N LEU A 253 -25.80 -6.85 3.19
CA LEU A 253 -25.29 -7.32 1.92
C LEU A 253 -25.62 -8.79 1.74
N ASP A 254 -26.28 -9.12 0.64
CA ASP A 254 -26.57 -10.50 0.29
C ASP A 254 -25.27 -11.20 -0.18
N ALA A 255 -25.14 -12.49 0.10
CA ALA A 255 -23.93 -13.25 -0.20
C ALA A 255 -23.59 -13.27 -1.71
N ASP A 256 -24.58 -13.23 -2.57
CA ASP A 256 -24.43 -13.19 -4.02
C ASP A 256 -23.90 -11.84 -4.55
N GLN A 257 -24.02 -10.77 -3.75
CA GLN A 257 -23.52 -9.43 -4.06
C GLN A 257 -22.09 -9.19 -3.55
N GLN A 258 -21.52 -10.10 -2.74
CA GLN A 258 -20.13 -10.01 -2.32
C GLN A 258 -19.18 -9.99 -3.53
N LEU A 259 -18.19 -9.10 -3.50
CA LEU A 259 -17.20 -9.01 -4.56
C LEU A 259 -16.18 -10.15 -4.43
N VAL A 260 -15.94 -10.81 -5.55
CA VAL A 260 -14.95 -11.87 -5.68
C VAL A 260 -14.12 -11.67 -6.93
N THR A 261 -12.90 -12.18 -6.96
CA THR A 261 -12.02 -12.15 -8.11
C THR A 261 -12.20 -13.39 -8.99
N VAL A 262 -12.14 -13.16 -10.30
CA VAL A 262 -11.99 -14.20 -11.31
C VAL A 262 -10.66 -13.97 -12.02
N GLU A 263 -9.80 -14.99 -11.99
CA GLU A 263 -8.53 -14.95 -12.71
C GLU A 263 -8.74 -15.36 -14.17
N LEU A 264 -8.16 -14.61 -15.07
CA LEU A 264 -8.20 -14.86 -16.50
C LEU A 264 -6.84 -15.37 -16.96
N THR A 265 -6.83 -16.45 -17.70
CA THR A 265 -5.63 -17.04 -18.30
C THR A 265 -5.29 -16.42 -19.67
N ARG A 266 -6.20 -15.63 -20.22
CA ARG A 266 -6.05 -14.93 -21.52
C ARG A 266 -6.62 -13.53 -21.47
N ARG A 267 -6.24 -12.70 -22.41
CA ARG A 267 -6.82 -11.37 -22.57
C ARG A 267 -8.32 -11.46 -22.89
N LEU A 268 -9.11 -10.60 -22.27
CA LEU A 268 -10.55 -10.52 -22.47
C LEU A 268 -10.97 -9.06 -22.51
N SER A 269 -11.87 -8.69 -23.44
CA SER A 269 -12.44 -7.35 -23.43
C SER A 269 -13.44 -7.20 -22.27
N LEU A 270 -13.61 -5.97 -21.76
CA LEU A 270 -14.64 -5.69 -20.76
C LEU A 270 -16.05 -5.91 -21.32
N ASP A 271 -16.23 -5.75 -22.64
CA ASP A 271 -17.51 -5.99 -23.30
C ASP A 271 -17.85 -7.48 -23.28
N ASP A 272 -16.92 -8.34 -23.71
CA ASP A 272 -17.13 -9.79 -23.71
C ASP A 272 -17.28 -10.32 -22.26
N ALA A 273 -16.47 -9.81 -21.33
CA ALA A 273 -16.55 -10.17 -19.92
C ALA A 273 -17.92 -9.81 -19.32
N ALA A 274 -18.43 -8.62 -19.61
CA ALA A 274 -19.73 -8.16 -19.15
C ALA A 274 -20.88 -9.00 -19.72
N GLN A 275 -20.81 -9.31 -21.02
CA GLN A 275 -21.77 -10.18 -21.69
C GLN A 275 -21.76 -11.59 -21.06
N GLN A 276 -20.59 -12.20 -20.90
CA GLN A 276 -20.46 -13.53 -20.31
C GLN A 276 -20.85 -13.58 -18.82
N ALA A 277 -20.61 -12.52 -18.08
CA ALA A 277 -21.00 -12.36 -16.68
C ALA A 277 -22.47 -11.98 -16.48
N GLY A 278 -23.21 -11.67 -17.55
CA GLY A 278 -24.60 -11.23 -17.49
C GLY A 278 -24.80 -9.94 -16.68
N MET A 279 -23.87 -8.98 -16.79
CA MET A 279 -23.96 -7.71 -16.06
C MET A 279 -23.70 -6.50 -16.97
N PRO A 280 -24.21 -5.30 -16.59
CA PRO A 280 -23.96 -4.09 -17.36
C PRO A 280 -22.45 -3.78 -17.45
N ARG A 281 -21.96 -3.50 -18.69
CA ARG A 281 -20.55 -3.13 -18.92
C ARG A 281 -20.08 -1.98 -18.03
N ALA A 282 -20.91 -0.96 -17.86
CA ALA A 282 -20.54 0.19 -17.03
C ALA A 282 -20.32 -0.20 -15.57
N ALA A 283 -21.09 -1.13 -15.01
CA ALA A 283 -20.94 -1.62 -13.65
C ALA A 283 -19.65 -2.46 -13.51
N LEU A 284 -19.35 -3.30 -14.50
CA LEU A 284 -18.11 -4.07 -14.53
C LEU A 284 -16.88 -3.15 -14.64
N ALA A 285 -16.94 -2.15 -15.53
CA ALA A 285 -15.86 -1.17 -15.71
C ALA A 285 -15.63 -0.31 -14.46
N ASP A 286 -16.67 0.04 -13.71
CA ASP A 286 -16.56 0.80 -12.46
C ASP A 286 -15.87 0.00 -11.33
N LEU A 287 -16.06 -1.31 -11.29
CA LEU A 287 -15.36 -2.22 -10.39
C LEU A 287 -13.90 -2.46 -10.81
N ASN A 288 -13.61 -2.38 -12.11
CA ASN A 288 -12.33 -2.72 -12.73
C ASN A 288 -11.71 -1.53 -13.47
N ALA A 289 -11.82 -0.34 -12.89
CA ALA A 289 -11.41 0.92 -13.50
C ALA A 289 -9.89 1.02 -13.77
N GLY A 290 -9.10 0.10 -13.25
CA GLY A 290 -7.67 -0.04 -13.56
C GLY A 290 -7.40 -0.32 -15.03
N TYR A 291 -8.25 -1.07 -15.71
CA TYR A 291 -8.13 -1.41 -17.13
C TYR A 291 -8.69 -0.29 -18.04
N ARG A 292 -7.86 0.70 -18.32
CA ARG A 292 -8.26 1.98 -18.94
C ARG A 292 -8.64 1.89 -20.42
N ASN A 293 -8.12 0.90 -21.14
CA ASN A 293 -8.41 0.65 -22.55
C ASN A 293 -9.56 -0.35 -22.79
N GLY A 294 -10.24 -0.76 -21.72
CA GLY A 294 -11.35 -1.72 -21.81
C GLY A 294 -10.93 -3.16 -22.08
N VAL A 295 -9.65 -3.50 -21.89
CA VAL A 295 -9.12 -4.85 -22.05
C VAL A 295 -8.47 -5.31 -20.75
N ILE A 296 -8.92 -6.44 -20.23
CA ILE A 296 -8.28 -7.13 -19.11
C ILE A 296 -7.07 -7.87 -19.67
N ASP A 297 -5.89 -7.48 -19.19
CA ASP A 297 -4.62 -8.04 -19.67
C ASP A 297 -3.92 -8.81 -18.56
N THR A 298 -3.54 -10.05 -18.82
CA THR A 298 -2.85 -10.92 -17.87
C THR A 298 -1.50 -10.35 -17.43
N ARG A 299 -0.88 -9.47 -18.21
CA ARG A 299 0.35 -8.74 -17.83
C ARG A 299 0.15 -7.83 -16.61
N HIS A 300 -1.09 -7.49 -16.29
CA HIS A 300 -1.48 -6.69 -15.12
C HIS A 300 -2.18 -7.53 -14.05
N GLY A 301 -1.88 -8.83 -13.99
CA GLY A 301 -2.48 -9.78 -13.06
C GLY A 301 -3.70 -10.51 -13.61
N GLY A 302 -4.37 -10.00 -14.65
CA GLY A 302 -5.50 -10.68 -15.29
C GLY A 302 -6.70 -10.96 -14.37
N GLN A 303 -6.84 -10.18 -13.29
CA GLN A 303 -7.92 -10.35 -12.32
C GLN A 303 -9.10 -9.45 -12.68
N LEU A 304 -10.30 -10.00 -12.54
CA LEU A 304 -11.54 -9.28 -12.73
C LEU A 304 -12.36 -9.37 -11.44
N LEU A 305 -12.73 -8.23 -10.89
CA LEU A 305 -13.53 -8.12 -9.68
C LEU A 305 -15.01 -7.93 -10.06
N LEU A 306 -15.87 -8.77 -9.52
CA LEU A 306 -17.31 -8.69 -9.79
C LEU A 306 -18.12 -9.36 -8.65
N PRO A 307 -19.46 -9.10 -8.55
CA PRO A 307 -20.32 -9.79 -7.60
C PRO A 307 -20.32 -11.30 -7.83
N ARG A 308 -20.38 -12.07 -6.76
CA ARG A 308 -20.32 -13.55 -6.75
C ARG A 308 -21.22 -14.19 -7.80
N ARG A 309 -22.50 -13.79 -7.88
CA ARG A 309 -23.44 -14.32 -8.88
C ARG A 309 -22.95 -14.18 -10.32
N HIS A 310 -22.34 -13.04 -10.63
CA HIS A 310 -21.79 -12.77 -11.95
C HIS A 310 -20.44 -13.46 -12.21
N ALA A 311 -19.68 -13.67 -11.13
CA ALA A 311 -18.43 -14.43 -11.18
C ALA A 311 -18.67 -15.91 -11.51
N GLU A 312 -19.69 -16.52 -10.94
CA GLU A 312 -20.09 -17.90 -11.20
C GLU A 312 -20.53 -18.06 -12.65
N GLN A 313 -21.36 -17.13 -13.15
CA GLN A 313 -21.79 -17.11 -14.55
C GLN A 313 -20.60 -16.97 -15.51
N LEU A 314 -19.66 -16.04 -15.25
CA LEU A 314 -18.46 -15.85 -16.05
C LEU A 314 -17.58 -17.10 -16.06
N ARG A 315 -17.34 -17.72 -14.90
CA ARG A 315 -16.53 -18.96 -14.81
C ARG A 315 -17.14 -20.08 -15.64
N THR A 316 -18.47 -20.27 -15.57
CA THR A 316 -19.18 -21.26 -16.38
C THR A 316 -19.00 -21.01 -17.87
N ALA A 317 -19.14 -19.76 -18.31
CA ALA A 317 -18.94 -19.37 -19.72
C ALA A 317 -17.51 -19.60 -20.20
N LEU A 318 -16.51 -19.27 -19.38
CA LEU A 318 -15.09 -19.49 -19.68
C LEU A 318 -14.75 -20.98 -19.79
N LEU A 319 -15.29 -21.80 -18.89
CA LEU A 319 -15.11 -23.26 -18.92
C LEU A 319 -15.76 -23.88 -20.16
N ALA A 320 -16.97 -23.47 -20.53
CA ALA A 320 -17.62 -23.95 -21.75
C ALA A 320 -16.82 -23.63 -23.01
N GLN A 321 -16.17 -22.47 -23.07
CA GLN A 321 -15.27 -22.10 -24.17
C GLN A 321 -13.96 -22.91 -24.19
N ALA A 322 -13.46 -23.33 -23.02
CA ALA A 322 -12.25 -24.14 -22.93
C ALA A 322 -12.49 -25.59 -23.35
N VAL A 323 -13.68 -26.13 -23.13
CA VAL A 323 -14.07 -27.50 -23.47
C VAL A 323 -14.52 -27.61 -24.93
N GLY A 324 -15.16 -26.58 -25.48
CA GLY A 324 -15.50 -26.48 -26.89
C GLY A 324 -14.32 -25.95 -27.70
N GLY A 325 -13.32 -26.81 -28.01
CA GLY A 325 -12.13 -26.47 -28.81
C GLY A 325 -12.44 -25.72 -30.11
N PRO A 326 -11.44 -25.22 -30.85
CA PRO A 326 -11.63 -24.28 -31.95
C PRO A 326 -12.42 -24.89 -33.08
N SER A 327 -13.74 -24.77 -33.03
CA SER A 327 -14.63 -25.02 -34.15
C SER A 327 -14.81 -23.71 -34.89
N ASP A 328 -14.22 -23.63 -36.07
CA ASP A 328 -14.39 -22.66 -37.12
C ASP A 328 -15.58 -21.67 -36.96
N ARG A 329 -15.27 -20.49 -36.43
CA ARG A 329 -16.03 -19.30 -36.77
C ARG A 329 -15.07 -18.35 -37.44
N VAL A 330 -14.91 -18.52 -38.74
CA VAL A 330 -14.52 -17.47 -39.67
C VAL A 330 -15.59 -16.37 -39.52
N ALA A 331 -15.32 -15.42 -38.65
CA ALA A 331 -16.08 -14.19 -38.62
C ALA A 331 -15.74 -13.44 -39.90
N SER A 332 -16.72 -13.37 -40.82
CA SER A 332 -16.70 -12.50 -41.97
C SER A 332 -16.42 -11.06 -41.50
N VAL A 333 -15.18 -10.64 -41.72
CA VAL A 333 -14.79 -9.23 -41.61
C VAL A 333 -15.37 -8.53 -42.79
N SER A 334 -16.48 -7.82 -42.61
CA SER A 334 -17.01 -6.87 -43.57
C SER A 334 -16.00 -5.74 -43.72
N ALA A 335 -15.29 -5.74 -44.84
CA ALA A 335 -14.36 -4.70 -45.22
C ALA A 335 -15.11 -3.38 -45.44
N LYS A 336 -14.74 -2.35 -44.68
CA LYS A 336 -15.03 -0.94 -45.06
C LYS A 336 -13.89 -0.43 -45.93
N PRO A 337 -14.22 0.30 -47.00
CA PRO A 337 -13.25 0.76 -47.98
C PRO A 337 -12.46 1.99 -47.51
N GLY A 338 -11.19 1.95 -47.79
CA GLY A 338 -10.32 3.02 -48.24
C GLY A 338 -10.14 4.28 -47.37
N LEU A 339 -8.97 4.42 -46.79
CA LEU A 339 -8.31 5.73 -46.60
C LEU A 339 -6.86 5.63 -47.07
N PRO A 340 -6.29 6.71 -47.62
CA PRO A 340 -5.14 6.65 -48.50
C PRO A 340 -3.80 6.48 -47.77
N ASP A 341 -2.96 5.82 -48.53
CA ASP A 341 -1.50 5.63 -48.35
C ASP A 341 -0.78 6.95 -48.02
N LEU A 342 -0.06 7.01 -46.92
CA LEU A 342 0.95 7.98 -46.63
C LEU A 342 2.22 7.26 -46.14
N GLY A 343 3.12 7.09 -47.11
CA GLY A 343 4.58 7.18 -46.99
C GLY A 343 5.26 6.38 -45.88
N GLU A 344 5.96 5.31 -46.25
CA GLU A 344 7.06 4.72 -45.49
C GLU A 344 8.15 5.78 -45.22
N GLU A 345 8.40 6.06 -43.97
CA GLU A 345 9.72 6.56 -43.53
C GLU A 345 10.39 5.54 -42.63
N ASP A 346 11.58 5.17 -43.07
CA ASP A 346 12.51 4.24 -42.46
C ASP A 346 12.78 4.52 -40.99
N VAL A 347 12.61 3.54 -40.13
CA VAL A 347 13.19 3.51 -38.79
C VAL A 347 14.09 2.28 -38.68
N PRO A 348 15.41 2.47 -38.42
CA PRO A 348 16.35 1.38 -38.37
C PRO A 348 16.10 0.48 -37.16
N ALA A 349 16.12 -0.82 -37.44
CA ALA A 349 16.18 -1.90 -36.46
C ALA A 349 17.45 -1.82 -35.63
N THR A 350 17.37 -2.40 -34.47
CA THR A 350 18.42 -2.82 -33.51
C THR A 350 18.56 -1.99 -32.24
N ARG A 351 17.91 -2.46 -31.18
CA ARG A 351 18.56 -2.58 -29.87
C ARG A 351 18.12 -3.86 -29.19
N GLN A 352 19.14 -4.67 -29.00
CA GLN A 352 19.15 -5.97 -28.35
C GLN A 352 18.57 -5.88 -26.93
N ALA A 353 17.88 -6.98 -26.53
CA ALA A 353 17.49 -7.24 -25.15
C ALA A 353 18.75 -7.28 -24.27
N GLU A 354 18.94 -6.29 -23.42
CA GLU A 354 19.93 -6.34 -22.37
C GLU A 354 19.41 -7.19 -21.20
N HIS A 355 20.20 -8.20 -20.98
CA HIS A 355 20.20 -9.16 -19.88
C HIS A 355 20.17 -8.43 -18.53
N ILE A 356 19.23 -8.82 -17.65
CA ILE A 356 19.19 -8.39 -16.25
C ILE A 356 20.24 -9.23 -15.52
N PRO A 357 21.33 -8.65 -15.00
CA PRO A 357 22.25 -9.41 -14.16
C PRO A 357 21.67 -9.63 -12.77
N ALA A 358 21.90 -10.85 -12.26
CA ALA A 358 21.63 -11.25 -10.88
C ALA A 358 22.36 -10.33 -9.88
N ALA A 359 21.80 -10.22 -8.68
CA ALA A 359 22.35 -9.42 -7.58
C ALA A 359 23.82 -9.75 -7.31
N PRO A 360 24.72 -8.76 -7.28
CA PRO A 360 26.10 -8.99 -6.91
C PRO A 360 26.27 -9.05 -5.39
N GLY A 361 27.18 -9.92 -4.99
CA GLY A 361 27.63 -10.05 -3.61
C GLY A 361 28.32 -8.79 -3.10
N VAL A 362 28.31 -8.68 -1.78
CA VAL A 362 28.93 -7.62 -0.97
C VAL A 362 30.40 -7.49 -1.30
N ASP A 363 30.82 -6.40 -1.98
CA ASP A 363 32.13 -5.75 -1.89
C ASP A 363 32.36 -4.76 -3.04
N SER A 364 31.69 -3.59 -2.97
CA SER A 364 32.13 -2.34 -3.63
C SER A 364 31.20 -1.22 -3.19
N PRO A 365 31.64 0.01 -3.00
CA PRO A 365 30.74 1.12 -2.68
C PRO A 365 29.79 1.34 -3.85
N GLU A 366 28.55 0.86 -3.70
CA GLU A 366 27.53 1.06 -4.71
C GLU A 366 27.22 2.56 -4.85
N VAL A 367 27.28 3.03 -6.08
CA VAL A 367 26.98 4.41 -6.43
C VAL A 367 25.69 4.43 -7.23
N HIS A 368 24.66 5.11 -6.71
CA HIS A 368 23.44 5.38 -7.43
C HIS A 368 23.56 6.67 -8.24
N VAL A 369 23.22 6.61 -9.52
CA VAL A 369 23.11 7.82 -10.38
C VAL A 369 21.66 8.27 -10.38
N VAL A 370 21.41 9.47 -9.83
CA VAL A 370 20.07 10.05 -9.72
C VAL A 370 19.41 10.21 -11.08
N LYS A 371 18.24 9.61 -11.26
CA LYS A 371 17.43 9.66 -12.47
C LYS A 371 16.27 10.65 -12.31
N ARG A 372 15.62 10.98 -13.43
CA ARG A 372 14.42 11.83 -13.39
C ARG A 372 13.29 11.15 -12.61
N GLY A 373 12.89 11.79 -11.53
CA GLY A 373 11.83 11.30 -10.63
C GLY A 373 12.35 10.66 -9.36
N ASP A 374 13.65 10.44 -9.21
CA ASP A 374 14.23 9.94 -7.97
C ASP A 374 14.09 10.97 -6.85
N THR A 375 13.87 10.47 -5.65
CA THR A 375 14.03 11.22 -4.41
C THR A 375 15.09 10.55 -3.55
N LEU A 376 15.70 11.31 -2.66
CA LEU A 376 16.67 10.75 -1.69
C LEU A 376 16.08 9.59 -0.89
N PHE A 377 14.78 9.60 -0.75
CA PHE A 377 14.04 8.53 -0.07
C PHE A 377 13.92 7.28 -0.92
N ASP A 378 13.47 7.42 -2.15
CA ASP A 378 13.31 6.27 -3.05
C ASP A 378 14.67 5.55 -3.19
N ILE A 379 15.76 6.33 -3.26
CA ILE A 379 17.12 5.79 -3.32
C ILE A 379 17.48 5.10 -1.99
N ALA A 380 17.28 5.75 -0.84
CA ALA A 380 17.57 5.16 0.46
C ALA A 380 16.80 3.86 0.70
N HIS A 381 15.52 3.86 0.32
CA HIS A 381 14.67 2.68 0.44
C HIS A 381 15.10 1.55 -0.51
N HIS A 382 15.44 1.88 -1.75
CA HIS A 382 15.91 0.89 -2.73
C HIS A 382 17.15 0.12 -2.25
N TYR A 383 18.06 0.82 -1.55
CA TYR A 383 19.27 0.23 -1.01
C TYR A 383 19.17 -0.20 0.47
N GLY A 384 17.97 -0.17 1.06
CA GLY A 384 17.74 -0.59 2.44
C GLY A 384 18.43 0.25 3.51
N VAL A 385 18.75 1.52 3.20
CA VAL A 385 19.47 2.43 4.08
C VAL A 385 18.58 3.60 4.53
N ARG A 386 18.92 4.27 5.62
CA ARG A 386 18.18 5.44 6.09
C ARG A 386 18.55 6.67 5.26
N VAL A 387 17.59 7.58 5.03
CA VAL A 387 17.84 8.86 4.34
C VAL A 387 18.92 9.69 5.06
N THR A 388 18.98 9.59 6.38
CA THR A 388 20.00 10.25 7.20
C THR A 388 21.40 9.71 6.90
N GLU A 389 21.55 8.41 6.73
CA GLU A 389 22.79 7.74 6.35
C GLU A 389 23.20 8.13 4.93
N LEU A 390 22.26 8.05 3.99
CA LEU A 390 22.50 8.44 2.61
C LEU A 390 22.94 9.92 2.51
N ARG A 391 22.32 10.80 3.31
CA ARG A 391 22.74 12.21 3.40
C ARG A 391 24.14 12.37 4.00
N GLN A 392 24.45 11.66 5.06
CA GLN A 392 25.73 11.70 5.74
C GLN A 392 26.87 11.23 4.82
N TRP A 393 26.70 10.08 4.14
CA TRP A 393 27.69 9.53 3.21
C TRP A 393 27.95 10.42 2.00
N ASN A 394 26.96 11.25 1.63
CA ASN A 394 27.04 12.15 0.46
C ASN A 394 27.17 13.63 0.83
N HIS A 395 27.42 13.95 2.11
CA HIS A 395 27.57 15.33 2.64
C HIS A 395 26.45 16.29 2.20
N LEU A 396 25.20 15.79 2.14
CA LEU A 396 24.06 16.57 1.70
C LEU A 396 23.49 17.40 2.86
N ARG A 397 23.41 18.72 2.68
CA ARG A 397 22.83 19.65 3.67
C ARG A 397 21.29 19.59 3.71
N GLY A 398 20.64 18.95 2.73
CA GLY A 398 19.19 18.83 2.60
C GLY A 398 18.78 17.60 1.79
N ASN A 399 17.50 17.52 1.40
CA ASN A 399 16.95 16.39 0.63
C ASN A 399 16.95 16.66 -0.89
N THR A 400 17.54 17.77 -1.34
CA THR A 400 17.60 18.12 -2.76
C THR A 400 18.73 17.37 -3.45
N ILE A 401 18.38 16.62 -4.48
CA ILE A 401 19.31 15.92 -5.37
C ILE A 401 19.05 16.35 -6.82
N ARG A 402 20.05 16.20 -7.68
CA ARG A 402 19.99 16.61 -9.09
C ARG A 402 20.08 15.38 -10.00
N ILE A 403 19.37 15.39 -11.12
CA ILE A 403 19.49 14.34 -12.14
C ILE A 403 20.95 14.24 -12.57
N GLY A 404 21.49 13.01 -12.65
CA GLY A 404 22.90 12.73 -12.94
C GLY A 404 23.83 12.79 -11.73
N GLN A 405 23.36 13.22 -10.55
CA GLN A 405 24.18 13.23 -9.33
C GLN A 405 24.48 11.78 -8.91
N LYS A 406 25.75 11.52 -8.60
CA LYS A 406 26.19 10.22 -8.07
C LYS A 406 26.08 10.24 -6.55
N LEU A 407 25.40 9.26 -5.99
CA LEU A 407 25.21 9.10 -4.53
C LEU A 407 25.81 7.77 -4.09
N LYS A 408 26.64 7.81 -3.07
CA LYS A 408 27.10 6.60 -2.34
C LYS A 408 25.91 6.02 -1.58
N VAL A 409 25.66 4.73 -1.72
CA VAL A 409 24.47 4.06 -1.17
C VAL A 409 24.78 2.93 -0.20
N GLY A 410 26.07 2.78 0.18
CA GLY A 410 26.57 1.86 1.20
C GLY A 410 27.54 2.53 2.16
N ALA A 411 27.69 1.98 3.38
CA ALA A 411 28.72 2.41 4.34
C ALA A 411 30.11 2.09 3.76
N GLN A 412 31.03 3.04 3.86
CA GLN A 412 32.46 2.75 3.69
C GLN A 412 32.99 2.40 5.08
N ASP A 413 33.63 1.22 5.20
CA ASP A 413 34.48 0.88 6.35
C ASP A 413 35.66 1.85 6.47
#